data_c5d04194c17e60fc323183e079f3d029
#
_entry.id   c5d04194c17e60fc323183e079f3d029
#
_cell.length_a   1.000
_cell.length_b   1.000
_cell.length_c   1.000
_cell.angle_alpha   90.00
_cell.angle_beta   90.00
_cell.angle_gamma   90.00
#
_symmetry.space_group_name_H-M   'P 1'
#
loop_
_entity.id
_entity.type
_entity.pdbx_description
1 polymer ?
#
loop_
_entity_poly.entity_id
_entity_poly.type
_entity_poly.pdbx_seq_one_letter_code
_entity_poly.pdbx_strand_id
1 'polypeptide(L)'
;YVSRKFDGCRCIAICTIDPVNGMSVEFKSRQGKTFNTLGNLVESVKQFFSKFNPGIWVLDGELCIVDENGDEHFDWVMKEITRKNHTIANPCYKIFDMLWYGWFVGDDDSPEFHLRYNTMTQAYLDTMPENIKLVEQELIENQEVLEKWQKTVIDGNWEGLMVRKGDSIYEGKRTKNLLKIKAMQDAEYIIEDVIMGKVTYNE
;
A
#
# COMPACT_ATOMS: atom_id res chain seq x y z
N TYR A 1 -8.16 -13.82 -2.70
CA TYR A 1 -8.09 -13.04 -1.46
C TYR A 1 -8.83 -11.72 -1.64
N VAL A 2 -9.44 -11.25 -0.58
CA VAL A 2 -10.08 -9.93 -0.51
C VAL A 2 -9.47 -9.13 0.64
N SER A 3 -9.31 -7.84 0.44
CA SER A 3 -8.86 -6.89 1.46
C SER A 3 -9.53 -5.53 1.27
N ARG A 4 -9.46 -4.70 2.31
CA ARG A 4 -9.89 -3.30 2.23
C ARG A 4 -9.02 -2.53 1.24
N LYS A 5 -9.65 -1.67 0.43
CA LYS A 5 -8.95 -0.63 -0.32
C LYS A 5 -8.83 0.61 0.56
N PHE A 6 -7.60 0.98 0.90
CA PHE A 6 -7.32 2.16 1.71
C PHE A 6 -7.27 3.42 0.86
N ASP A 7 -7.67 4.55 1.45
CA ASP A 7 -7.61 5.87 0.84
C ASP A 7 -6.33 6.60 1.27
N GLY A 8 -5.22 6.20 0.68
CA GLY A 8 -3.89 6.69 1.00
C GLY A 8 -3.02 6.91 -0.24
N CYS A 9 -1.72 6.96 -0.02
CA CYS A 9 -0.71 7.09 -1.07
C CYS A 9 0.15 5.83 -1.12
N ARG A 10 0.18 5.14 -2.27
CA ARG A 10 1.05 3.96 -2.42
C ARG A 10 2.49 4.31 -2.16
N CYS A 11 3.09 3.55 -1.27
CA CYS A 11 4.48 3.70 -0.84
C CYS A 11 5.21 2.36 -0.97
N ILE A 12 6.38 2.40 -1.60
CA ILE A 12 7.30 1.29 -1.72
C ILE A 12 8.47 1.55 -0.79
N ALA A 13 8.63 0.74 0.25
CA ALA A 13 9.79 0.81 1.12
C ALA A 13 10.84 -0.21 0.66
N ILE A 14 12.02 0.27 0.29
CA ILE A 14 13.16 -0.54 -0.15
C ILE A 14 14.17 -0.58 0.99
N CYS A 15 14.37 -1.75 1.57
CA CYS A 15 15.32 -1.99 2.64
C CYS A 15 16.54 -2.76 2.12
N THR A 16 17.71 -2.14 2.18
CA THR A 16 18.98 -2.80 1.89
C THR A 16 19.59 -3.28 3.19
N ILE A 17 19.84 -4.59 3.29
CA ILE A 17 20.50 -5.25 4.42
C ILE A 17 21.93 -5.57 4.00
N ASP A 18 22.86 -4.75 4.42
CA ASP A 18 24.30 -4.92 4.13
C ASP A 18 25.01 -5.45 5.38
N PRO A 19 25.75 -6.58 5.30
CA PRO A 19 26.41 -7.17 6.46
C PRO A 19 27.54 -6.31 7.02
N VAL A 20 28.05 -5.34 6.26
CA VAL A 20 29.15 -4.45 6.69
C VAL A 20 28.62 -3.08 7.13
N ASN A 21 27.71 -2.51 6.34
CA ASN A 21 27.23 -1.13 6.53
C ASN A 21 25.90 -1.06 7.27
N GLY A 22 25.29 -2.22 7.59
CA GLY A 22 24.00 -2.29 8.27
C GLY A 22 22.80 -2.10 7.34
N MET A 23 21.69 -1.62 7.89
CA MET A 23 20.44 -1.46 7.14
C MET A 23 20.22 -0.01 6.72
N SER A 24 19.83 0.17 5.45
CA SER A 24 19.31 1.45 4.95
C SER A 24 17.90 1.27 4.35
N VAL A 25 17.08 2.33 4.40
CA VAL A 25 15.70 2.31 3.92
C VAL A 25 15.45 3.52 3.04
N GLU A 26 14.85 3.29 1.88
CA GLU A 26 14.34 4.31 1.00
C GLU A 26 12.85 4.13 0.76
N PHE A 27 12.12 5.24 0.64
CA PHE A 27 10.70 5.23 0.33
C PHE A 27 10.46 5.84 -1.04
N LYS A 28 9.70 5.15 -1.88
CA LYS A 28 9.39 5.57 -3.26
C LYS A 28 7.88 5.60 -3.49
N SER A 29 7.45 6.55 -4.30
CA SER A 29 6.10 6.51 -4.87
C SER A 29 5.99 5.41 -5.93
N ARG A 30 4.77 5.13 -6.37
CA ARG A 30 4.50 4.24 -7.52
C ARG A 30 5.29 4.59 -8.78
N GLN A 31 5.64 5.87 -8.97
CA GLN A 31 6.38 6.38 -10.12
C GLN A 31 7.89 6.46 -9.86
N GLY A 32 8.39 5.92 -8.75
CA GLY A 32 9.80 5.93 -8.37
C GLY A 32 10.29 7.23 -7.73
N LYS A 33 9.42 8.24 -7.50
CA LYS A 33 9.80 9.48 -6.81
C LYS A 33 10.06 9.20 -5.33
N THR A 34 11.19 9.69 -4.81
CA THR A 34 11.56 9.51 -3.40
C THR A 34 10.67 10.35 -2.47
N PHE A 35 10.26 9.74 -1.37
CA PHE A 35 9.60 10.41 -0.25
C PHE A 35 10.63 10.65 0.87
N ASN A 36 10.89 11.91 1.18
CA ASN A 36 11.86 12.32 2.22
C ASN A 36 11.19 12.64 3.57
N THR A 37 9.88 12.50 3.65
CA THR A 37 9.07 12.88 4.82
C THR A 37 8.78 11.72 5.76
N LEU A 38 9.30 10.52 5.48
CA LEU A 38 8.97 9.27 6.17
C LEU A 38 10.08 8.80 7.13
N GLY A 39 10.87 9.73 7.68
CA GLY A 39 11.94 9.39 8.62
C GLY A 39 11.48 8.53 9.80
N ASN A 40 10.28 8.78 10.32
CA ASN A 40 9.71 8.03 11.46
C ASN A 40 9.33 6.56 11.13
N LEU A 41 9.31 6.16 9.84
CA LEU A 41 9.11 4.76 9.44
C LEU A 41 10.40 3.96 9.30
N VAL A 42 11.56 4.61 9.24
CA VAL A 42 12.84 3.95 8.95
C VAL A 42 13.11 2.82 9.94
N GLU A 43 13.03 3.10 11.24
CA GLU A 43 13.32 2.09 12.26
C GLU A 43 12.26 0.98 12.29
N SER A 44 10.99 1.29 12.04
CA SER A 44 9.93 0.27 11.93
C SER A 44 10.16 -0.68 10.75
N VAL A 45 10.63 -0.18 9.60
CA VAL A 45 10.99 -1.03 8.45
C VAL A 45 12.23 -1.87 8.75
N LYS A 46 13.25 -1.31 9.38
CA LYS A 46 14.44 -2.09 9.82
C LYS A 46 14.06 -3.17 10.83
N GLN A 47 13.19 -2.85 11.79
CA GLN A 47 12.66 -3.81 12.76
C GLN A 47 11.94 -4.96 12.06
N PHE A 48 11.08 -4.65 11.08
CA PHE A 48 10.38 -5.67 10.28
C PHE A 48 11.36 -6.65 9.62
N PHE A 49 12.44 -6.14 9.02
CA PHE A 49 13.43 -6.96 8.32
C PHE A 49 14.58 -7.47 9.20
N SER A 50 14.53 -7.28 10.52
CA SER A 50 15.66 -7.58 11.43
C SER A 50 16.12 -9.04 11.44
N LYS A 51 15.24 -9.98 11.02
CA LYS A 51 15.54 -11.42 10.95
C LYS A 51 15.78 -11.92 9.51
N PHE A 52 15.84 -11.02 8.54
CA PHE A 52 16.03 -11.40 7.14
C PHE A 52 17.50 -11.49 6.77
N ASN A 53 17.79 -12.31 5.77
CA ASN A 53 19.13 -12.44 5.21
C ASN A 53 19.57 -11.15 4.49
N PRO A 54 20.90 -10.89 4.42
CA PRO A 54 21.45 -9.79 3.62
C PRO A 54 20.89 -9.76 2.20
N GLY A 55 20.65 -8.55 1.71
CA GLY A 55 20.08 -8.32 0.39
C GLY A 55 19.16 -7.12 0.34
N ILE A 56 18.38 -6.99 -0.74
CA ILE A 56 17.45 -5.88 -0.93
C ILE A 56 16.03 -6.42 -0.90
N TRP A 57 15.25 -5.95 0.06
CA TRP A 57 13.86 -6.33 0.29
C TRP A 57 12.92 -5.16 0.08
N VAL A 58 11.71 -5.44 -0.32
CA VAL A 58 10.68 -4.44 -0.63
C VAL A 58 9.42 -4.74 0.16
N LEU A 59 8.87 -3.73 0.83
CA LEU A 59 7.49 -3.72 1.28
C LEU A 59 6.66 -2.85 0.34
N ASP A 60 5.55 -3.40 -0.11
CA ASP A 60 4.57 -2.69 -0.92
C ASP A 60 3.33 -2.43 -0.05
N GLY A 61 2.96 -1.18 0.07
CA GLY A 61 1.88 -0.80 0.98
C GLY A 61 1.28 0.56 0.64
N GLU A 62 0.29 0.95 1.46
CA GLU A 62 -0.37 2.23 1.40
C GLU A 62 0.03 3.06 2.62
N LEU A 63 0.53 4.26 2.38
CA LEU A 63 0.76 5.23 3.43
C LEU A 63 -0.55 5.97 3.71
N CYS A 64 -0.98 5.93 4.97
CA CYS A 64 -2.17 6.61 5.44
C CYS A 64 -1.84 7.60 6.55
N ILE A 65 -2.63 8.65 6.67
CA ILE A 65 -2.76 9.48 7.85
C ILE A 65 -4.19 9.33 8.31
N VAL A 66 -4.39 8.96 9.57
CA VAL A 66 -5.70 8.72 10.15
C VAL A 66 -6.03 9.80 11.16
N ASP A 67 -7.30 10.13 11.28
CA ASP A 67 -7.80 11.03 12.32
C ASP A 67 -8.02 10.29 13.67
N GLU A 68 -8.62 10.98 14.63
CA GLU A 68 -8.90 10.46 15.97
C GLU A 68 -9.91 9.30 15.95
N ASN A 69 -10.74 9.20 14.90
CA ASN A 69 -11.71 8.12 14.71
C ASN A 69 -11.10 6.92 13.95
N GLY A 70 -9.90 7.07 13.39
CA GLY A 70 -9.24 6.06 12.58
C GLY A 70 -9.59 6.12 11.09
N ASP A 71 -10.27 7.18 10.65
CA ASP A 71 -10.61 7.40 9.25
C ASP A 71 -9.40 7.94 8.46
N GLU A 72 -9.20 7.40 7.26
CA GLU A 72 -8.13 7.83 6.36
C GLU A 72 -8.54 9.09 5.59
N HIS A 73 -7.55 10.00 5.42
CA HIS A 73 -7.72 11.23 4.66
C HIS A 73 -6.63 11.36 3.59
N PHE A 74 -6.98 11.07 2.35
CA PHE A 74 -6.07 11.17 1.20
C PHE A 74 -5.42 12.56 1.07
N ASP A 75 -6.20 13.61 1.22
CA ASP A 75 -5.71 14.99 1.13
C ASP A 75 -4.63 15.30 2.17
N TRP A 76 -4.76 14.75 3.38
CA TRP A 76 -3.77 14.93 4.43
C TRP A 76 -2.45 14.26 4.05
N VAL A 77 -2.52 13.02 3.55
CA VAL A 77 -1.33 12.30 3.08
C VAL A 77 -0.63 13.09 1.98
N MET A 78 -1.38 13.52 0.96
CA MET A 78 -0.82 14.24 -0.19
C MET A 78 -0.22 15.58 0.19
N LYS A 79 -0.81 16.28 1.14
CA LYS A 79 -0.29 17.55 1.69
C LYS A 79 1.01 17.35 2.43
N GLU A 80 1.10 16.31 3.28
CA GLU A 80 2.25 16.09 4.16
C GLU A 80 3.43 15.43 3.43
N ILE A 81 3.17 14.46 2.53
CA ILE A 81 4.23 13.67 1.88
C ILE A 81 5.10 14.47 0.92
N THR A 82 4.59 15.59 0.38
CA THR A 82 5.30 16.45 -0.57
C THR A 82 5.98 17.66 0.07
N ARG A 83 5.81 17.88 1.38
CA ARG A 83 6.40 19.02 2.09
C ARG A 83 7.92 18.91 2.14
N LYS A 84 8.60 20.05 1.93
CA LYS A 84 10.06 20.13 2.06
C LYS A 84 10.45 20.33 3.53
N ASN A 85 11.60 19.77 3.93
CA ASN A 85 12.16 19.88 5.28
C ASN A 85 11.14 19.51 6.38
N HIS A 86 10.42 18.43 6.16
CA HIS A 86 9.35 17.96 7.01
C HIS A 86 9.44 16.45 7.23
N THR A 87 9.02 15.99 8.40
CA THR A 87 8.84 14.56 8.71
C THR A 87 7.41 14.38 9.23
N ILE A 88 6.67 13.45 8.67
CA ILE A 88 5.32 13.11 9.12
C ILE A 88 5.41 12.52 10.52
N ALA A 89 4.68 13.10 11.48
CA ALA A 89 4.79 12.73 12.88
C ALA A 89 4.27 11.30 13.15
N ASN A 90 3.09 10.98 12.65
CA ASN A 90 2.41 9.69 12.88
C ASN A 90 2.01 9.03 11.55
N PRO A 91 2.98 8.55 10.73
CA PRO A 91 2.66 7.83 9.51
C PRO A 91 2.12 6.46 9.85
N CYS A 92 1.05 6.03 9.18
CA CYS A 92 0.54 4.66 9.26
C CYS A 92 0.81 3.96 7.93
N TYR A 93 1.75 3.01 7.93
CA TYR A 93 2.12 2.28 6.72
C TYR A 93 1.45 0.91 6.71
N LYS A 94 0.45 0.75 5.84
CA LYS A 94 -0.37 -0.45 5.72
C LYS A 94 0.20 -1.34 4.62
N ILE A 95 0.92 -2.40 5.01
CA ILE A 95 1.61 -3.29 4.07
C ILE A 95 0.70 -4.40 3.58
N PHE A 96 0.74 -4.69 2.28
CA PHE A 96 -0.07 -5.72 1.64
C PHE A 96 0.72 -6.69 0.75
N ASP A 97 2.02 -6.46 0.51
CA ASP A 97 2.92 -7.38 -0.19
C ASP A 97 4.37 -7.18 0.26
N MET A 98 5.17 -8.24 0.15
CA MET A 98 6.59 -8.26 0.45
C MET A 98 7.34 -9.02 -0.63
N LEU A 99 8.48 -8.47 -1.08
CA LEU A 99 9.22 -8.99 -2.22
C LEU A 99 10.72 -8.93 -2.01
N TRP A 100 11.45 -9.86 -2.61
CA TRP A 100 12.85 -9.67 -2.96
C TRP A 100 12.93 -8.64 -4.09
N TYR A 101 13.98 -7.81 -4.13
CA TYR A 101 14.08 -6.72 -5.09
C TYR A 101 14.08 -7.19 -6.55
N GLY A 102 14.73 -8.33 -6.88
CA GLY A 102 14.71 -8.91 -8.22
C GLY A 102 13.28 -9.23 -8.70
N TRP A 103 12.43 -9.74 -7.81
CA TRP A 103 11.01 -9.98 -8.14
C TRP A 103 10.23 -8.68 -8.34
N PHE A 104 10.57 -7.64 -7.56
CA PHE A 104 9.90 -6.34 -7.66
C PHE A 104 10.20 -5.63 -8.98
N VAL A 105 11.45 -5.69 -9.48
CA VAL A 105 11.85 -5.07 -10.75
C VAL A 105 11.57 -5.94 -11.97
N GLY A 106 11.27 -7.23 -11.77
CA GLY A 106 10.91 -8.17 -12.83
C GLY A 106 12.11 -8.88 -13.47
N ASP A 107 13.24 -8.95 -12.76
CA ASP A 107 14.40 -9.74 -13.16
C ASP A 107 14.15 -11.23 -13.01
N ASP A 108 13.35 -11.62 -11.99
CA ASP A 108 12.96 -12.98 -11.71
C ASP A 108 11.45 -13.06 -11.38
N ASP A 109 10.83 -14.21 -11.59
CA ASP A 109 9.46 -14.49 -11.16
C ASP A 109 9.39 -14.60 -9.64
N SER A 110 8.43 -13.91 -9.04
CA SER A 110 8.18 -14.03 -7.60
C SER A 110 7.47 -15.35 -7.26
N PRO A 111 7.54 -15.81 -6.01
CA PRO A 111 6.58 -16.78 -5.49
C PRO A 111 5.14 -16.29 -5.66
N GLU A 112 4.18 -17.21 -5.58
CA GLU A 112 2.76 -16.92 -5.58
C GLU A 112 2.38 -16.01 -4.41
N PHE A 113 1.32 -15.22 -4.59
CA PHE A 113 0.89 -14.21 -3.61
C PHE A 113 0.65 -14.81 -2.22
N HIS A 114 -0.03 -15.93 -2.12
CA HIS A 114 -0.34 -16.55 -0.82
C HIS A 114 0.92 -16.92 -0.04
N LEU A 115 2.01 -17.34 -0.71
CA LEU A 115 3.30 -17.63 -0.06
C LEU A 115 3.98 -16.34 0.43
N ARG A 116 3.97 -15.28 -0.38
CA ARG A 116 4.54 -13.98 0.02
C ARG A 116 3.78 -13.39 1.19
N TYR A 117 2.43 -13.46 1.15
CA TYR A 117 1.58 -12.97 2.23
C TYR A 117 1.80 -13.72 3.54
N ASN A 118 1.90 -15.05 3.50
CA ASN A 118 2.20 -15.85 4.68
C ASN A 118 3.56 -15.50 5.29
N THR A 119 4.60 -15.35 4.46
CA THR A 119 5.94 -14.95 4.93
C THR A 119 5.92 -13.55 5.53
N MET A 120 5.24 -12.60 4.88
CA MET A 120 5.07 -11.23 5.39
C MET A 120 4.30 -11.21 6.72
N THR A 121 3.24 -12.01 6.83
CA THR A 121 2.43 -12.12 8.05
C THR A 121 3.27 -12.66 9.21
N GLN A 122 4.06 -13.71 8.98
CA GLN A 122 4.95 -14.25 10.01
C GLN A 122 5.99 -13.22 10.45
N ALA A 123 6.63 -12.52 9.51
CA ALA A 123 7.60 -11.49 9.81
C ALA A 123 6.98 -10.32 10.62
N TYR A 124 5.75 -9.93 10.28
CA TYR A 124 5.02 -8.91 11.02
C TYR A 124 4.73 -9.34 12.46
N LEU A 125 4.21 -10.56 12.66
CA LEU A 125 3.90 -11.11 13.99
C LEU A 125 5.17 -11.26 14.87
N ASP A 126 6.27 -11.62 14.26
CA ASP A 126 7.56 -11.81 14.95
C ASP A 126 8.21 -10.50 15.42
N THR A 127 7.87 -9.38 14.80
CA THR A 127 8.54 -8.09 15.03
C THR A 127 7.63 -6.98 15.55
N MET A 128 6.32 -7.05 15.24
CA MET A 128 5.30 -6.07 15.68
C MET A 128 5.75 -4.60 15.57
N PRO A 129 6.18 -4.12 14.39
CA PRO A 129 6.72 -2.77 14.24
C PRO A 129 5.64 -1.70 14.45
N GLU A 130 5.99 -0.61 15.12
CA GLU A 130 5.03 0.36 15.66
C GLU A 130 4.14 1.02 14.59
N ASN A 131 4.75 1.58 13.56
CA ASN A 131 4.04 2.39 12.54
C ASN A 131 3.67 1.60 11.27
N ILE A 132 3.89 0.29 11.28
CA ILE A 132 3.51 -0.63 10.22
C ILE A 132 2.29 -1.42 10.65
N LYS A 133 1.33 -1.57 9.75
CA LYS A 133 0.14 -2.42 9.96
C LYS A 133 0.03 -3.42 8.82
N LEU A 134 -0.13 -4.68 9.16
CA LEU A 134 -0.44 -5.71 8.18
C LEU A 134 -1.86 -5.51 7.67
N VAL A 135 -2.04 -5.45 6.35
CA VAL A 135 -3.37 -5.46 5.75
C VAL A 135 -3.95 -6.86 5.84
N GLU A 136 -5.08 -6.99 6.51
CA GLU A 136 -5.83 -8.24 6.57
C GLU A 136 -6.30 -8.63 5.16
N GLN A 137 -6.06 -9.88 4.78
CA GLN A 137 -6.45 -10.45 3.50
C GLN A 137 -7.10 -11.80 3.73
N GLU A 138 -8.40 -11.88 3.48
CA GLU A 138 -9.21 -13.08 3.69
C GLU A 138 -9.33 -13.88 2.37
N LEU A 139 -9.19 -15.20 2.45
CA LEU A 139 -9.42 -16.07 1.31
C LEU A 139 -10.90 -16.08 0.94
N ILE A 140 -11.24 -15.79 -0.31
CA ILE A 140 -12.61 -15.91 -0.82
C ILE A 140 -12.87 -17.39 -1.14
N GLU A 141 -13.43 -18.11 -0.19
CA GLU A 141 -13.79 -19.52 -0.36
C GLU A 141 -15.13 -19.69 -1.07
N ASN A 142 -16.03 -18.71 -0.91
CA ASN A 142 -17.36 -18.70 -1.49
C ASN A 142 -17.88 -17.27 -1.66
N GLN A 143 -19.07 -17.14 -2.22
CA GLN A 143 -19.71 -15.84 -2.47
C GLN A 143 -20.07 -15.11 -1.18
N GLU A 144 -20.43 -15.82 -0.11
CA GLU A 144 -20.82 -15.22 1.17
C GLU A 144 -19.71 -14.39 1.79
N VAL A 145 -18.44 -14.84 1.66
CA VAL A 145 -17.27 -14.08 2.12
C VAL A 145 -17.20 -12.73 1.40
N LEU A 146 -17.39 -12.72 0.07
CA LEU A 146 -17.34 -11.48 -0.70
C LEU A 146 -18.50 -10.55 -0.35
N GLU A 147 -19.71 -11.07 -0.18
CA GLU A 147 -20.89 -10.30 0.23
C GLU A 147 -20.73 -9.68 1.61
N LYS A 148 -20.16 -10.42 2.57
CA LYS A 148 -19.79 -9.90 3.89
C LYS A 148 -18.84 -8.70 3.78
N TRP A 149 -17.79 -8.82 2.96
CA TRP A 149 -16.84 -7.73 2.75
C TRP A 149 -17.48 -6.53 2.05
N GLN A 150 -18.35 -6.76 1.05
CA GLN A 150 -19.09 -5.67 0.39
C GLN A 150 -20.01 -4.93 1.36
N LYS A 151 -20.68 -5.65 2.27
CA LYS A 151 -21.48 -5.03 3.32
C LYS A 151 -20.60 -4.19 4.26
N THR A 152 -19.44 -4.70 4.66
CA THR A 152 -18.49 -3.97 5.52
C THR A 152 -18.00 -2.68 4.86
N VAL A 153 -17.82 -2.66 3.52
CA VAL A 153 -17.47 -1.44 2.78
C VAL A 153 -18.55 -0.35 2.95
N ILE A 154 -19.82 -0.74 2.86
CA ILE A 154 -20.95 0.19 2.99
C ILE A 154 -21.06 0.70 4.44
N ASP A 155 -21.07 -0.23 5.38
CA ASP A 155 -21.24 0.08 6.82
C ASP A 155 -20.07 0.93 7.37
N GLY A 156 -18.84 0.69 6.86
CA GLY A 156 -17.61 1.38 7.26
C GLY A 156 -17.25 2.59 6.40
N ASN A 157 -18.08 2.94 5.41
CA ASN A 157 -17.79 4.03 4.45
C ASN A 157 -16.39 3.93 3.82
N TRP A 158 -15.97 2.72 3.44
CA TRP A 158 -14.65 2.49 2.85
C TRP A 158 -14.65 2.83 1.34
N GLU A 159 -13.50 3.16 0.78
CA GLU A 159 -13.35 3.42 -0.67
C GLU A 159 -13.72 2.21 -1.53
N GLY A 160 -13.56 1.00 -1.01
CA GLY A 160 -13.88 -0.25 -1.68
C GLY A 160 -13.01 -1.42 -1.23
N LEU A 161 -12.88 -2.40 -2.10
CA LEU A 161 -12.11 -3.62 -1.88
C LEU A 161 -11.01 -3.81 -2.94
N MET A 162 -10.00 -4.57 -2.56
CA MET A 162 -9.02 -5.16 -3.46
C MET A 162 -9.24 -6.67 -3.49
N VAL A 163 -9.33 -7.24 -4.70
CA VAL A 163 -9.43 -8.70 -4.89
C VAL A 163 -8.20 -9.19 -5.64
N ARG A 164 -7.50 -10.17 -5.07
CA ARG A 164 -6.23 -10.69 -5.58
C ARG A 164 -6.29 -12.21 -5.75
N LYS A 165 -5.74 -12.67 -6.87
CA LYS A 165 -5.59 -14.11 -7.13
C LYS A 165 -4.43 -14.68 -6.30
N GLY A 166 -4.71 -15.76 -5.53
CA GLY A 166 -3.75 -16.29 -4.56
C GLY A 166 -2.51 -16.94 -5.16
N ASP A 167 -2.65 -17.56 -6.33
CA ASP A 167 -1.58 -18.22 -7.09
C ASP A 167 -0.89 -17.29 -8.12
N SER A 168 -1.08 -15.96 -8.01
CA SER A 168 -0.45 -15.00 -8.91
C SER A 168 0.96 -14.62 -8.47
N ILE A 169 1.86 -14.51 -9.44
CA ILE A 169 3.15 -13.84 -9.25
C ILE A 169 2.95 -12.32 -9.13
N TYR A 170 3.97 -11.60 -8.67
CA TYR A 170 3.93 -10.15 -8.61
C TYR A 170 4.06 -9.54 -10.02
N GLU A 171 3.21 -8.56 -10.29
CA GLU A 171 3.27 -7.79 -11.52
C GLU A 171 3.25 -6.29 -11.18
N GLY A 172 4.30 -5.56 -11.49
CA GLY A 172 4.45 -4.11 -11.26
C GLY A 172 3.55 -3.22 -12.14
N LYS A 173 2.57 -3.81 -12.85
CA LYS A 173 1.65 -3.17 -13.79
C LYS A 173 0.18 -3.48 -13.46
N ARG A 174 -0.76 -2.91 -14.22
CA ARG A 174 -2.16 -3.32 -14.15
C ARG A 174 -2.32 -4.75 -14.67
N THR A 175 -2.98 -5.59 -13.88
CA THR A 175 -3.19 -7.00 -14.19
C THR A 175 -4.61 -7.43 -13.85
N LYS A 176 -5.07 -8.52 -14.45
CA LYS A 176 -6.35 -9.16 -14.11
C LYS A 176 -6.27 -9.95 -12.79
N ASN A 177 -5.06 -10.18 -12.27
CA ASN A 177 -4.81 -10.89 -11.03
C ASN A 177 -5.01 -10.02 -9.78
N LEU A 178 -5.17 -8.69 -9.95
CA LEU A 178 -5.44 -7.73 -8.88
C LEU A 178 -6.51 -6.74 -9.35
N LEU A 179 -7.71 -6.88 -8.82
CA LEU A 179 -8.89 -6.08 -9.18
C LEU A 179 -9.25 -5.12 -8.06
N LYS A 180 -9.82 -3.96 -8.43
CA LYS A 180 -10.42 -3.01 -7.49
C LYS A 180 -11.93 -3.09 -7.63
N ILE A 181 -12.61 -3.24 -6.52
CA ILE A 181 -14.07 -3.12 -6.42
C ILE A 181 -14.34 -1.85 -5.65
N LYS A 182 -14.88 -0.81 -6.32
CA LYS A 182 -15.31 0.42 -5.65
C LYS A 182 -16.80 0.39 -5.41
N ALA A 183 -17.24 0.97 -4.29
CA ALA A 183 -18.64 1.27 -4.08
C ALA A 183 -19.08 2.28 -5.15
N MET A 184 -20.13 1.98 -5.89
CA MET A 184 -20.76 2.97 -6.77
C MET A 184 -21.58 3.91 -5.91
N GLN A 185 -21.31 5.20 -6.05
CA GLN A 185 -22.10 6.27 -5.44
C GLN A 185 -22.74 7.03 -6.56
N ASP A 186 -24.07 7.02 -6.62
CA ASP A 186 -24.85 7.85 -7.50
C ASP A 186 -25.24 9.13 -6.76
N ALA A 187 -25.03 10.29 -7.39
CA ALA A 187 -25.48 11.58 -6.88
C ALA A 187 -26.01 12.43 -8.03
N GLU A 188 -27.13 13.10 -7.78
CA GLU A 188 -27.67 14.09 -8.72
C GLU A 188 -27.16 15.46 -8.36
N TYR A 189 -26.67 16.21 -9.36
CA TYR A 189 -26.18 17.58 -9.21
C TYR A 189 -26.89 18.50 -10.18
N ILE A 190 -27.22 19.70 -9.72
CA ILE A 190 -27.68 20.78 -10.58
C ILE A 190 -26.43 21.48 -11.14
N ILE A 191 -26.33 21.60 -12.45
CA ILE A 191 -25.25 22.37 -13.08
C ILE A 191 -25.58 23.85 -12.90
N GLU A 192 -24.77 24.56 -12.11
CA GLU A 192 -24.95 25.98 -11.84
C GLU A 192 -24.22 26.85 -12.86
N ASP A 193 -23.09 26.38 -13.40
CA ASP A 193 -22.32 27.13 -14.40
C ASP A 193 -21.43 26.22 -15.25
N VAL A 194 -21.04 26.65 -16.43
CA VAL A 194 -20.14 25.98 -17.36
C VAL A 194 -18.99 26.88 -17.73
N ILE A 195 -17.80 26.58 -17.21
CA ILE A 195 -16.58 27.33 -17.53
C ILE A 195 -15.86 26.64 -18.71
N MET A 196 -15.72 27.41 -19.82
CA MET A 196 -14.98 26.94 -20.99
C MET A 196 -13.48 27.03 -20.77
N GLY A 197 -12.80 25.89 -20.63
CA GLY A 197 -11.34 25.81 -20.54
C GLY A 197 -10.66 25.95 -21.90
N LYS A 198 -9.44 26.54 -21.91
CA LYS A 198 -8.58 26.49 -23.11
C LYS A 198 -7.93 25.12 -23.21
N VAL A 199 -8.17 24.41 -24.30
CA VAL A 199 -7.43 23.18 -24.65
C VAL A 199 -6.15 23.61 -25.37
N THR A 200 -5.00 23.37 -24.77
CA THR A 200 -3.69 23.49 -25.43
C THR A 200 -3.36 22.16 -26.07
N TYR A 201 -3.37 22.09 -27.39
CA TYR A 201 -2.77 20.98 -28.10
C TYR A 201 -1.26 21.23 -28.19
N ASN A 202 -0.46 20.33 -27.63
CA ASN A 202 0.98 20.29 -27.93
C ASN A 202 1.12 19.57 -29.27
N GLU A 203 1.62 20.28 -30.27
CA GLU A 203 2.06 19.72 -31.57
C GLU A 203 3.36 18.90 -31.38
#